data_23b41aa883d37ac7a8548f7168462533
#
_entry.id   23b41aa883d37ac7a8548f7168462533
#
_cell.length_a   1.000
_cell.length_b   1.000
_cell.length_c   1.000
_cell.angle_alpha   90.00
_cell.angle_beta   90.00
_cell.angle_gamma   90.00
#
_symmetry.space_group_name_H-M   'P 1'
#
loop_
_entity.id
_entity.type
_entity.pdbx_description
1 polymer ?
#
loop_
_entity_poly.entity_id
_entity_poly.type
_entity_poly.pdbx_seq_one_letter_code
_entity_poly.pdbx_strand_id
1 'polypeptide(L)'
;MCRRILSESHFSCGSCRCRDCSAASARASRLRAFESRGNLADVYYNMMRRCRDTRDSRYGDYGGRGIFVCREWAEDRESFFRWAKSHGYRTDLQLDRIDNSRGYSPSNCRFVTRKENQRNTRRSGLTNDDVSEIRKSDESLAVLSERYCISKSMVSRIRNGKRWN
;
A
#
# COMPACT_ATOMS: atom_id res chain seq x y z
N MET A 1 -13.42 3.75 35.94
CA MET A 1 -13.16 2.85 37.09
C MET A 1 -13.99 1.58 36.92
N CYS A 2 -13.36 0.43 36.94
CA CYS A 2 -14.08 -0.85 36.87
C CYS A 2 -14.79 -1.10 38.21
N ARG A 3 -16.14 -1.08 38.22
CA ARG A 3 -16.93 -1.27 39.45
C ARG A 3 -17.20 -2.73 39.82
N ARG A 4 -16.61 -3.70 39.09
CA ARG A 4 -16.75 -5.12 39.41
C ARG A 4 -15.69 -5.51 40.46
N ILE A 5 -16.13 -6.06 41.56
CA ILE A 5 -15.26 -6.78 42.51
C ILE A 5 -14.86 -8.10 41.81
N LEU A 6 -13.65 -8.13 41.30
CA LEU A 6 -13.09 -9.30 40.61
C LEU A 6 -12.09 -9.99 41.55
N SER A 7 -11.98 -11.32 41.49
CA SER A 7 -11.01 -12.08 42.22
C SER A 7 -9.58 -11.73 41.78
N GLU A 8 -8.59 -11.94 42.64
CA GLU A 8 -7.17 -11.61 42.38
C GLU A 8 -6.61 -12.23 41.11
N SER A 9 -7.17 -13.36 40.67
CA SER A 9 -6.78 -14.03 39.41
C SER A 9 -7.04 -13.20 38.13
N HIS A 10 -7.86 -12.14 38.21
CA HIS A 10 -8.19 -11.28 37.10
C HIS A 10 -7.25 -10.06 36.93
N PHE A 11 -6.31 -9.90 37.87
CA PHE A 11 -5.33 -8.82 37.83
C PHE A 11 -3.98 -9.32 37.32
N SER A 12 -3.34 -8.54 36.47
CA SER A 12 -1.94 -8.77 36.12
C SER A 12 -1.02 -8.22 37.21
N CYS A 13 0.03 -8.95 37.56
CA CYS A 13 1.02 -8.52 38.53
C CYS A 13 1.59 -7.13 38.17
N GLY A 14 1.52 -6.18 39.09
CA GLY A 14 2.12 -4.85 38.96
C GLY A 14 1.26 -3.79 38.26
N SER A 15 0.02 -4.08 37.83
CA SER A 15 -0.86 -3.06 37.27
C SER A 15 -2.25 -3.10 37.91
N CYS A 16 -2.79 -1.92 38.21
CA CYS A 16 -4.15 -1.77 38.77
C CYS A 16 -5.28 -2.05 37.75
N ARG A 17 -4.98 -2.60 36.57
CA ARG A 17 -5.96 -2.90 35.50
C ARG A 17 -6.26 -4.39 35.46
N CYS A 18 -7.53 -4.75 35.52
CA CYS A 18 -7.93 -6.14 35.31
C CYS A 18 -7.67 -6.58 33.86
N ARG A 19 -7.51 -7.89 33.63
CA ARG A 19 -7.27 -8.46 32.29
C ARG A 19 -8.35 -8.06 31.28
N ASP A 20 -9.61 -8.01 31.68
CA ASP A 20 -10.71 -7.63 30.81
C ASP A 20 -10.65 -6.16 30.41
N CYS A 21 -10.31 -5.25 31.34
CA CYS A 21 -10.11 -3.84 31.04
C CYS A 21 -8.89 -3.63 30.12
N SER A 22 -7.83 -4.40 30.30
CA SER A 22 -6.65 -4.35 29.45
C SER A 22 -6.96 -4.87 28.04
N ALA A 23 -7.70 -5.97 27.93
CA ALA A 23 -8.13 -6.53 26.66
C ALA A 23 -9.11 -5.59 25.93
N ALA A 24 -10.06 -4.99 26.65
CA ALA A 24 -10.98 -3.99 26.09
C ALA A 24 -10.26 -2.73 25.61
N SER A 25 -9.29 -2.24 26.37
CA SER A 25 -8.43 -1.12 25.97
C SER A 25 -7.58 -1.44 24.73
N ALA A 26 -6.99 -2.62 24.67
CA ALA A 26 -6.23 -3.10 23.51
C ALA A 26 -7.13 -3.26 22.28
N ARG A 27 -8.35 -3.79 22.45
CA ARG A 27 -9.35 -3.91 21.38
C ARG A 27 -9.79 -2.53 20.86
N ALA A 28 -10.08 -1.58 21.75
CA ALA A 28 -10.44 -0.21 21.40
C ALA A 28 -9.27 0.52 20.69
N SER A 29 -8.03 0.28 21.10
CA SER A 29 -6.84 0.83 20.42
C SER A 29 -6.66 0.23 19.03
N ARG A 30 -6.89 -1.08 18.86
CA ARG A 30 -6.86 -1.74 17.54
C ARG A 30 -7.97 -1.24 16.62
N LEU A 31 -9.18 -1.02 17.14
CA LEU A 31 -10.31 -0.45 16.39
C LEU A 31 -9.99 0.98 15.94
N ARG A 32 -9.51 1.85 16.83
CA ARG A 32 -9.07 3.21 16.48
C ARG A 32 -7.94 3.21 15.46
N ALA A 33 -6.96 2.31 15.60
CA ALA A 33 -5.88 2.15 14.62
C ALA A 33 -6.38 1.57 13.28
N PHE A 34 -7.47 0.80 13.28
CA PHE A 34 -8.12 0.32 12.06
C PHE A 34 -8.94 1.42 11.39
N GLU A 35 -9.72 2.20 12.16
CA GLU A 35 -10.49 3.35 11.68
C GLU A 35 -9.60 4.49 11.19
N SER A 36 -8.40 4.67 11.78
CA SER A 36 -7.39 5.63 11.31
C SER A 36 -6.63 5.13 10.07
N ARG A 37 -6.59 3.81 9.83
CA ARG A 37 -5.98 3.23 8.61
C ARG A 37 -6.88 3.51 7.41
N GLY A 38 -6.56 4.53 6.69
CA GLY A 38 -7.32 4.95 5.51
C GLY A 38 -7.75 6.39 5.60
N ASN A 39 -7.39 7.09 6.66
CA ASN A 39 -7.57 8.53 6.72
C ASN A 39 -6.73 9.18 5.60
N LEU A 40 -7.34 10.10 4.88
CA LEU A 40 -6.69 10.83 3.79
C LEU A 40 -5.39 11.53 4.23
N ALA A 41 -5.33 11.96 5.50
CA ALA A 41 -4.12 12.51 6.10
C ALA A 41 -2.98 11.49 6.13
N ASP A 42 -3.26 10.23 6.48
CA ASP A 42 -2.23 9.16 6.49
C ASP A 42 -1.73 8.86 5.08
N VAL A 43 -2.61 8.89 4.09
CA VAL A 43 -2.23 8.73 2.67
C VAL A 43 -1.24 9.83 2.28
N TYR A 44 -1.56 11.10 2.61
CA TYR A 44 -0.70 12.24 2.34
C TYR A 44 0.65 12.12 3.05
N TYR A 45 0.66 11.90 4.37
CA TYR A 45 1.89 11.79 5.15
C TYR A 45 2.78 10.64 4.69
N ASN A 46 2.20 9.49 4.38
CA ASN A 46 2.94 8.34 3.85
C ASN A 46 3.55 8.62 2.47
N MET A 47 2.83 9.33 1.59
CA MET A 47 3.34 9.79 0.30
C MET A 47 4.54 10.72 0.49
N MET A 48 4.40 11.76 1.32
CA MET A 48 5.44 12.74 1.60
C MET A 48 6.68 12.09 2.23
N ARG A 49 6.48 11.24 3.25
CA ARG A 49 7.55 10.56 3.97
C ARG A 49 8.40 9.70 3.04
N ARG A 50 7.78 8.86 2.18
CA ARG A 50 8.51 8.03 1.21
C ARG A 50 9.36 8.82 0.23
N CYS A 51 8.93 10.04 -0.10
CA CYS A 51 9.65 10.89 -1.06
C CYS A 51 10.72 11.77 -0.41
N ARG A 52 10.64 12.07 0.90
CA ARG A 52 11.49 13.09 1.54
C ARG A 52 12.31 12.58 2.73
N ASP A 53 11.82 11.60 3.49
CA ASP A 53 12.52 11.12 4.69
C ASP A 53 13.48 9.99 4.32
N THR A 54 14.76 10.30 4.33
CA THR A 54 15.85 9.33 4.04
C THR A 54 15.91 8.17 5.03
N ARG A 55 15.25 8.29 6.21
CA ARG A 55 15.16 7.23 7.22
C ARG A 55 13.99 6.29 6.98
N ASP A 56 13.06 6.65 6.08
CA ASP A 56 11.96 5.74 5.73
C ASP A 56 12.50 4.51 4.98
N SER A 57 12.09 3.33 5.42
CA SER A 57 12.52 2.05 4.83
C SER A 57 12.22 1.92 3.33
N ARG A 58 11.29 2.72 2.81
CA ARG A 58 10.90 2.74 1.40
C ARG A 58 11.52 3.91 0.64
N TYR A 59 12.29 4.78 1.30
CA TYR A 59 12.91 5.93 0.63
C TYR A 59 13.70 5.51 -0.61
N GLY A 60 14.47 4.42 -0.53
CA GLY A 60 15.23 3.88 -1.65
C GLY A 60 14.40 3.53 -2.89
N ASP A 61 13.12 3.18 -2.70
CA ASP A 61 12.19 2.87 -3.78
C ASP A 61 11.43 4.10 -4.32
N TYR A 62 11.50 5.24 -3.64
CA TYR A 62 10.80 6.47 -3.98
C TYR A 62 11.74 7.68 -4.09
N GLY A 63 11.97 8.42 -3.01
CA GLY A 63 12.81 9.62 -3.02
C GLY A 63 14.23 9.35 -3.50
N GLY A 64 14.83 8.23 -3.08
CA GLY A 64 16.15 7.79 -3.52
C GLY A 64 16.27 7.48 -5.02
N ARG A 65 15.13 7.31 -5.71
CA ARG A 65 15.04 7.16 -7.17
C ARG A 65 14.61 8.43 -7.91
N GLY A 66 14.51 9.55 -7.22
CA GLY A 66 14.01 10.79 -7.80
C GLY A 66 12.49 10.89 -7.90
N ILE A 67 11.74 10.00 -7.23
CA ILE A 67 10.30 10.14 -7.13
C ILE A 67 9.97 11.27 -6.16
N PHE A 68 9.21 12.24 -6.60
CA PHE A 68 8.84 13.42 -5.84
C PHE A 68 7.31 13.62 -5.80
N VAL A 69 6.87 14.49 -4.91
CA VAL A 69 5.49 14.99 -4.88
C VAL A 69 5.47 16.35 -5.57
N CYS A 70 4.51 16.57 -6.46
CA CYS A 70 4.40 17.85 -7.19
C CYS A 70 4.35 19.03 -6.20
N ARG A 71 4.82 20.19 -6.66
CA ARG A 71 4.95 21.37 -5.85
C ARG A 71 3.65 21.78 -5.18
N GLU A 72 2.55 21.79 -5.93
CA GLU A 72 1.22 22.12 -5.43
C GLU A 72 0.83 21.31 -4.18
N TRP A 73 0.98 19.98 -4.23
CA TRP A 73 0.64 19.11 -3.09
C TRP A 73 1.69 19.15 -1.99
N ALA A 74 2.92 19.46 -2.33
CA ALA A 74 4.03 19.50 -1.39
C ALA A 74 4.00 20.76 -0.51
N GLU A 75 3.49 21.88 -1.04
CA GLU A 75 3.36 23.18 -0.38
C GLU A 75 1.96 23.36 0.26
N ASP A 76 0.91 22.84 -0.37
CA ASP A 76 -0.48 22.92 0.12
C ASP A 76 -1.13 21.53 0.24
N ARG A 77 -1.19 21.02 1.47
CA ARG A 77 -1.87 19.76 1.80
C ARG A 77 -3.36 19.79 1.42
N GLU A 78 -4.00 20.92 1.55
CA GLU A 78 -5.43 21.04 1.27
C GLU A 78 -5.73 20.91 -0.24
N SER A 79 -4.78 21.28 -1.11
CA SER A 79 -4.91 21.05 -2.55
C SER A 79 -4.94 19.54 -2.86
N PHE A 80 -4.08 18.73 -2.20
CA PHE A 80 -4.16 17.28 -2.31
C PHE A 80 -5.51 16.74 -1.81
N PHE A 81 -6.02 17.26 -0.68
CA PHE A 81 -7.29 16.79 -0.12
C PHE A 81 -8.49 17.14 -1.01
N ARG A 82 -8.51 18.34 -1.61
CA ARG A 82 -9.54 18.72 -2.60
C ARG A 82 -9.49 17.80 -3.82
N TRP A 83 -8.31 17.59 -4.36
CA TRP A 83 -8.10 16.68 -5.48
C TRP A 83 -8.57 15.24 -5.14
N ALA A 84 -8.16 14.71 -4.02
CA ALA A 84 -8.52 13.35 -3.61
C ALA A 84 -10.04 13.16 -3.51
N LYS A 85 -10.75 14.12 -2.88
CA LYS A 85 -12.21 14.08 -2.75
C LYS A 85 -12.92 14.13 -4.11
N SER A 86 -12.43 14.94 -5.04
CA SER A 86 -13.01 15.05 -6.39
C SER A 86 -12.64 13.88 -7.31
N HIS A 87 -11.60 13.09 -6.96
CA HIS A 87 -11.12 11.93 -7.74
C HIS A 87 -11.44 10.58 -7.08
N GLY A 88 -12.53 10.52 -6.33
CA GLY A 88 -13.11 9.27 -5.87
C GLY A 88 -12.37 8.63 -4.68
N TYR A 89 -11.69 9.42 -3.83
CA TYR A 89 -11.14 8.90 -2.59
C TYR A 89 -12.18 8.18 -1.75
N ARG A 90 -11.83 6.99 -1.29
CA ARG A 90 -12.55 6.18 -0.31
C ARG A 90 -11.54 5.51 0.61
N THR A 91 -11.92 5.21 1.83
CA THR A 91 -11.04 4.61 2.85
C THR A 91 -10.55 3.20 2.51
N ASP A 92 -11.25 2.49 1.63
CA ASP A 92 -10.89 1.14 1.15
C ASP A 92 -9.95 1.18 -0.08
N LEU A 93 -9.74 2.35 -0.68
CA LEU A 93 -8.87 2.53 -1.85
C LEU A 93 -7.46 2.96 -1.47
N GLN A 94 -6.52 2.71 -2.36
CA GLN A 94 -5.13 3.07 -2.23
C GLN A 94 -4.74 4.10 -3.30
N LEU A 95 -3.92 5.07 -2.91
CA LEU A 95 -3.30 5.99 -3.85
C LEU A 95 -2.25 5.23 -4.68
N ASP A 96 -2.43 5.22 -5.98
CA ASP A 96 -1.55 4.59 -6.97
C ASP A 96 -1.04 5.63 -7.95
N ARG A 97 0.19 5.45 -8.44
CA ARG A 97 0.75 6.21 -9.56
C ARG A 97 0.51 5.43 -10.84
N ILE A 98 -0.08 6.05 -11.84
CA ILE A 98 -0.34 5.45 -13.15
C ILE A 98 0.97 4.98 -13.77
N ASP A 99 1.96 5.87 -13.79
CA ASP A 99 3.33 5.58 -14.20
C ASP A 99 4.25 5.58 -12.96
N ASN A 100 4.81 4.41 -12.63
CA ASN A 100 5.68 4.21 -11.48
C ASN A 100 7.08 4.84 -11.63
N SER A 101 7.44 5.33 -12.81
CA SER A 101 8.69 6.06 -13.05
C SER A 101 8.55 7.55 -12.75
N ARG A 102 7.33 8.08 -12.70
CA ARG A 102 7.01 9.50 -12.46
C ARG A 102 6.64 9.76 -11.00
N GLY A 103 6.70 11.03 -10.60
CA GLY A 103 6.31 11.50 -9.28
C GLY A 103 4.79 11.52 -9.04
N TYR A 104 4.40 11.89 -7.84
CA TYR A 104 3.01 12.09 -7.46
C TYR A 104 2.52 13.44 -7.99
N SER A 105 1.48 13.43 -8.79
CA SER A 105 0.82 14.62 -9.35
C SER A 105 -0.65 14.31 -9.68
N PRO A 106 -1.50 15.33 -9.82
CA PRO A 106 -2.90 15.13 -10.25
C PRO A 106 -3.05 14.28 -11.52
N SER A 107 -2.16 14.46 -12.49
CA SER A 107 -2.18 13.75 -13.77
C SER A 107 -1.61 12.32 -13.71
N ASN A 108 -0.87 11.98 -12.68
CA ASN A 108 -0.21 10.68 -12.54
C ASN A 108 -0.73 9.84 -11.36
N CYS A 109 -1.74 10.31 -10.64
CA CYS A 109 -2.28 9.61 -9.48
C CYS A 109 -3.75 9.23 -9.71
N ARG A 110 -4.14 8.12 -9.06
CA ARG A 110 -5.51 7.62 -9.02
C ARG A 110 -5.76 6.84 -7.75
N PHE A 111 -7.02 6.65 -7.38
CA PHE A 111 -7.41 5.76 -6.30
C PHE A 111 -7.89 4.43 -6.88
N VAL A 112 -7.28 3.35 -6.43
CA VAL A 112 -7.53 1.99 -6.92
C VAL A 112 -7.68 1.01 -5.77
N THR A 113 -8.27 -0.14 -6.05
CA THR A 113 -8.34 -1.24 -5.10
C THR A 113 -6.94 -1.79 -4.81
N ARG A 114 -6.77 -2.46 -3.67
CA ARG A 114 -5.51 -3.14 -3.33
C ARG A 114 -5.08 -4.13 -4.42
N LYS A 115 -6.04 -4.83 -5.05
CA LYS A 115 -5.78 -5.80 -6.11
C LYS A 115 -5.19 -5.12 -7.36
N GLU A 116 -5.76 -3.99 -7.75
CA GLU A 116 -5.26 -3.20 -8.90
C GLU A 116 -3.89 -2.58 -8.60
N ASN A 117 -3.70 -2.00 -7.41
CA ASN A 117 -2.42 -1.43 -7.02
C ASN A 117 -1.30 -2.50 -6.98
N GLN A 118 -1.60 -3.72 -6.53
CA GLN A 118 -0.63 -4.82 -6.58
C GLN A 118 -0.24 -5.22 -8.01
N ARG A 119 -1.13 -5.06 -8.98
CA ARG A 119 -0.83 -5.32 -10.41
C ARG A 119 0.08 -4.24 -11.00
N ASN A 120 -0.06 -3.01 -10.55
CA ASN A 120 0.78 -1.88 -10.97
C ASN A 120 2.12 -1.77 -10.21
N THR A 121 2.50 -2.77 -9.40
CA THR A 121 3.79 -2.72 -8.72
C THR A 121 4.95 -3.04 -9.65
N ARG A 122 6.08 -2.35 -9.48
CA ARG A 122 7.36 -2.62 -10.20
C ARG A 122 7.84 -4.06 -10.13
N ARG A 123 7.45 -4.83 -9.09
CA ARG A 123 7.82 -6.24 -8.95
C ARG A 123 7.21 -7.13 -10.01
N SER A 124 6.15 -6.68 -10.64
CA SER A 124 5.56 -7.33 -11.79
C SER A 124 5.94 -6.63 -13.07
N GLY A 125 7.10 -6.10 -13.31
CA GLY A 125 7.59 -5.37 -14.50
C GLY A 125 6.90 -5.66 -15.85
N LEU A 126 5.79 -6.38 -15.80
CA LEU A 126 4.96 -6.85 -16.90
C LEU A 126 3.72 -5.95 -17.04
N THR A 127 3.50 -5.49 -18.25
CA THR A 127 2.25 -4.88 -18.70
C THR A 127 1.22 -5.96 -19.06
N ASN A 128 -0.02 -5.58 -19.31
CA ASN A 128 -1.03 -6.50 -19.84
C ASN A 128 -0.65 -7.01 -21.25
N ASP A 129 0.07 -6.20 -22.03
CA ASP A 129 0.56 -6.58 -23.35
C ASP A 129 1.65 -7.63 -23.24
N ASP A 130 2.61 -7.46 -22.32
CA ASP A 130 3.63 -8.48 -22.02
C ASP A 130 3.02 -9.80 -21.59
N VAL A 131 1.98 -9.76 -20.77
CA VAL A 131 1.24 -10.95 -20.34
C VAL A 131 0.55 -11.64 -21.52
N SER A 132 -0.04 -10.87 -22.41
CA SER A 132 -0.68 -11.38 -23.62
C SER A 132 0.35 -12.00 -24.56
N GLU A 133 1.51 -11.38 -24.70
CA GLU A 133 2.62 -11.90 -25.49
C GLU A 133 3.17 -13.20 -24.90
N ILE A 134 3.44 -13.24 -23.59
CA ILE A 134 3.89 -14.46 -22.89
C ILE A 134 2.89 -15.61 -23.08
N ARG A 135 1.59 -15.34 -23.07
CA ARG A 135 0.56 -16.37 -23.26
C ARG A 135 0.52 -16.94 -24.68
N LYS A 136 0.77 -16.11 -25.67
CA LYS A 136 0.74 -16.50 -27.10
C LYS A 136 2.06 -17.03 -27.61
N SER A 137 3.17 -16.77 -26.89
CA SER A 137 4.51 -17.16 -27.32
C SER A 137 4.77 -18.65 -27.15
N ASP A 138 5.35 -19.29 -28.15
CA ASP A 138 5.82 -20.69 -28.10
C ASP A 138 7.27 -20.80 -27.61
N GLU A 139 7.92 -19.69 -27.28
CA GLU A 139 9.31 -19.67 -26.80
C GLU A 139 9.47 -20.41 -25.46
N SER A 140 10.66 -20.90 -25.20
CA SER A 140 10.95 -21.62 -23.96
C SER A 140 10.76 -20.73 -22.72
N LEU A 141 10.44 -21.38 -21.58
CA LEU A 141 10.31 -20.64 -20.29
C LEU A 141 11.62 -19.92 -19.92
N ALA A 142 12.77 -20.42 -20.37
CA ALA A 142 14.06 -19.81 -20.12
C ALA A 142 14.21 -18.49 -20.87
N VAL A 143 13.91 -18.48 -22.16
CA VAL A 143 14.00 -17.29 -23.03
C VAL A 143 13.08 -16.19 -22.53
N LEU A 144 11.80 -16.52 -22.24
CA LEU A 144 10.85 -15.55 -21.72
C LEU A 144 11.20 -15.06 -20.30
N SER A 145 11.76 -15.93 -19.46
CA SER A 145 12.26 -15.58 -18.13
C SER A 145 13.35 -14.50 -18.20
N GLU A 146 14.27 -14.64 -19.14
CA GLU A 146 15.35 -13.70 -19.39
C GLU A 146 14.84 -12.40 -20.00
N ARG A 147 14.04 -12.47 -21.07
CA ARG A 147 13.46 -11.31 -21.78
C ARG A 147 12.66 -10.39 -20.83
N TYR A 148 11.82 -10.96 -19.99
CA TYR A 148 10.94 -10.20 -19.11
C TYR A 148 11.49 -10.03 -17.68
N CYS A 149 12.73 -10.49 -17.40
CA CYS A 149 13.35 -10.43 -16.07
C CYS A 149 12.46 -11.00 -14.96
N ILE A 150 11.78 -12.12 -15.20
CA ILE A 150 10.93 -12.83 -14.25
C ILE A 150 11.33 -14.30 -14.14
N SER A 151 10.95 -14.96 -13.04
CA SER A 151 11.29 -16.39 -12.88
C SER A 151 10.56 -17.29 -13.86
N LYS A 152 11.17 -18.42 -14.25
CA LYS A 152 10.56 -19.46 -15.10
C LYS A 152 9.21 -19.95 -14.53
N SER A 153 9.10 -20.04 -13.20
CA SER A 153 7.85 -20.41 -12.54
C SER A 153 6.75 -19.35 -12.72
N MET A 154 7.14 -18.06 -12.80
CA MET A 154 6.22 -16.98 -13.09
C MET A 154 5.73 -17.05 -14.54
N VAL A 155 6.62 -17.25 -15.50
CA VAL A 155 6.26 -17.45 -16.93
C VAL A 155 5.26 -18.61 -17.06
N SER A 156 5.55 -19.75 -16.45
CA SER A 156 4.66 -20.93 -16.47
C SER A 156 3.28 -20.63 -15.89
N ARG A 157 3.19 -19.92 -14.76
CA ARG A 157 1.91 -19.53 -14.14
C ARG A 157 1.10 -18.56 -15.01
N ILE A 158 1.76 -17.64 -15.71
CA ILE A 158 1.12 -16.71 -16.66
C ILE A 158 0.55 -17.48 -17.85
N ARG A 159 1.35 -18.37 -18.46
CA ARG A 159 0.93 -19.21 -19.58
C ARG A 159 -0.28 -20.06 -19.25
N ASN A 160 -0.28 -20.68 -18.08
CA ASN A 160 -1.34 -21.57 -17.63
C ASN A 160 -2.55 -20.82 -17.01
N GLY A 161 -2.64 -19.48 -17.13
CA GLY A 161 -3.73 -18.69 -16.58
C GLY A 161 -3.85 -18.71 -15.06
N LYS A 162 -2.86 -19.25 -14.32
CA LYS A 162 -2.85 -19.32 -12.84
C LYS A 162 -2.45 -18.00 -12.18
N ARG A 163 -2.09 -17.01 -12.96
CA ARG A 163 -1.75 -15.66 -12.50
C ARG A 163 -2.12 -14.65 -13.59
N TRP A 164 -2.52 -13.46 -13.15
CA TRP A 164 -2.95 -12.38 -14.05
C TRP A 164 -4.33 -12.60 -14.70
N ASN A 165 -5.26 -13.19 -13.93
CA ASN A 165 -6.68 -13.25 -14.27
C ASN A 165 -7.40 -11.98 -13.86
#